data_75d9f851ca45cc411a314d7e6ec07fcb
#
_entry.id   75d9f851ca45cc411a314d7e6ec07fcb
#
_cell.length_a   1.000
_cell.length_b   1.000
_cell.length_c   1.000
_cell.angle_alpha   90.00
_cell.angle_beta   90.00
_cell.angle_gamma   90.00
#
_symmetry.space_group_name_H-M   'P 1'
#
loop_
_entity.id
_entity.type
_entity.pdbx_description
1 polymer ?
#
loop_
_entity_poly.entity_id
_entity_poly.type
_entity_poly.pdbx_seq_one_letter_code
_entity_poly.pdbx_strand_id
1 'polypeptide(L)'
;MSIKVMLADDHVLMREGIRQLLEFDGTISVIAEANNGVECMEQLLSVHPDILLLDINMPVMNGIEVLQEIKKKNISVKVLVLTVHNEVEYLLKAVSY
;
A
#
# COMPACT_ATOMS: atom_id res chain seq x y z
N MET A 1 -21.57 -0.95 4.13
CA MET A 1 -20.30 -0.32 4.50
C MET A 1 -19.15 -1.04 3.82
N SER A 2 -18.27 -0.32 3.17
CA SER A 2 -17.11 -0.93 2.53
C SER A 2 -15.83 -0.55 3.26
N ILE A 3 -14.87 -1.47 3.21
CA ILE A 3 -13.52 -1.22 3.70
C ILE A 3 -12.77 -0.43 2.62
N LYS A 4 -12.20 0.68 2.99
CA LYS A 4 -11.49 1.55 2.05
C LYS A 4 -10.02 1.15 1.98
N VAL A 5 -9.59 0.76 0.80
CA VAL A 5 -8.24 0.27 0.56
C VAL A 5 -7.52 1.16 -0.43
N MET A 6 -6.25 1.41 -0.17
CA MET A 6 -5.35 2.07 -1.10
C MET A 6 -4.29 1.07 -1.55
N LEU A 7 -3.98 1.06 -2.84
CA LEU A 7 -2.94 0.19 -3.41
C LEU A 7 -1.72 1.03 -3.80
N ALA A 8 -0.55 0.63 -3.34
CA ALA A 8 0.72 1.25 -3.74
C ALA A 8 1.61 0.17 -4.34
N ASP A 9 1.75 0.18 -5.65
CA ASP A 9 2.49 -0.83 -6.41
C ASP A 9 2.79 -0.25 -7.78
N ASP A 10 4.03 -0.37 -8.23
CA ASP A 10 4.43 0.16 -9.54
C ASP A 10 4.09 -0.77 -10.71
N HIS A 11 3.57 -1.97 -10.44
CA HIS A 11 3.18 -2.92 -11.48
C HIS A 11 1.70 -2.76 -11.83
N VAL A 12 1.43 -2.04 -12.91
CA VAL A 12 0.06 -1.67 -13.29
C VAL A 12 -0.86 -2.89 -13.44
N LEU A 13 -0.39 -3.93 -14.12
CA LEU A 13 -1.21 -5.13 -14.34
C LEU A 13 -1.51 -5.88 -13.06
N MET A 14 -0.52 -6.00 -12.18
CA MET A 14 -0.70 -6.65 -10.88
C MET A 14 -1.68 -5.86 -10.03
N ARG A 15 -1.52 -4.55 -10.01
CA ARG A 15 -2.39 -3.66 -9.25
C ARG A 15 -3.84 -3.78 -9.71
N GLU A 16 -4.05 -3.81 -11.03
CA GLU A 16 -5.38 -3.99 -11.61
C GLU A 16 -6.01 -5.33 -11.21
N GLY A 17 -5.21 -6.40 -11.26
CA GLY A 17 -5.67 -7.71 -10.84
C GLY A 17 -6.05 -7.76 -9.37
N ILE A 18 -5.24 -7.17 -8.52
CA ILE A 18 -5.52 -7.09 -7.08
C ILE A 18 -6.80 -6.30 -6.84
N ARG A 19 -6.97 -5.18 -7.52
CA ARG A 19 -8.18 -4.38 -7.37
C ARG A 19 -9.43 -5.18 -7.72
N GLN A 20 -9.40 -5.91 -8.83
CA GLN A 20 -10.54 -6.72 -9.24
C GLN A 20 -10.87 -7.80 -8.20
N LEU A 21 -9.85 -8.45 -7.65
CA LEU A 21 -10.06 -9.47 -6.62
C LEU A 21 -10.65 -8.86 -5.35
N LEU A 22 -10.14 -7.71 -4.92
CA LEU A 22 -10.60 -7.07 -3.70
C LEU A 22 -12.04 -6.58 -3.82
N GLU A 23 -12.41 -6.07 -4.98
CA GLU A 23 -13.75 -5.50 -5.19
C GLU A 23 -14.80 -6.52 -5.61
N PHE A 24 -14.41 -7.77 -5.75
CA PHE A 24 -15.27 -8.81 -6.32
C PHE A 24 -16.62 -8.94 -5.63
N ASP A 25 -16.66 -8.93 -4.31
CA ASP A 25 -17.92 -9.14 -3.57
C ASP A 25 -18.55 -7.85 -3.05
N GLY A 26 -17.95 -6.70 -3.33
CA GLY A 26 -18.50 -5.41 -2.94
C GLY A 26 -18.22 -4.97 -1.51
N THR A 27 -17.48 -5.76 -0.72
CA THR A 27 -17.17 -5.39 0.66
C THR A 27 -15.96 -4.47 0.77
N ILE A 28 -15.12 -4.43 -0.26
CA ILE A 28 -13.91 -3.62 -0.28
C ILE A 28 -13.98 -2.63 -1.45
N SER A 29 -13.61 -1.39 -1.19
CA SER A 29 -13.49 -0.37 -2.22
C SER A 29 -12.05 0.11 -2.32
N VAL A 30 -11.47 0.04 -3.50
CA VAL A 30 -10.13 0.60 -3.75
C VAL A 30 -10.32 2.06 -4.09
N ILE A 31 -9.95 2.94 -3.17
CA ILE A 31 -10.24 4.37 -3.29
C ILE A 31 -9.08 5.17 -3.86
N ALA A 32 -7.89 4.59 -3.94
CA ALA A 32 -6.72 5.27 -4.48
C ALA A 32 -5.67 4.26 -4.89
N GLU A 33 -4.84 4.64 -5.85
CA GLU A 33 -3.72 3.83 -6.32
C GLU A 33 -2.51 4.72 -6.52
N ALA A 34 -1.33 4.22 -6.19
CA ALA A 34 -0.08 4.96 -6.32
C ALA A 34 0.95 4.11 -7.03
N ASN A 35 1.79 4.74 -7.85
CA ASN A 35 2.84 4.09 -8.63
C ASN A 35 4.20 4.08 -7.91
N ASN A 36 4.33 4.88 -6.88
CA ASN A 36 5.58 4.99 -6.11
C ASN A 36 5.29 5.54 -4.73
N GLY A 37 6.32 5.57 -3.89
CA GLY A 37 6.15 5.99 -2.50
C GLY A 37 5.78 7.46 -2.32
N VAL A 38 6.25 8.32 -3.21
CA VAL A 38 5.92 9.75 -3.14
C VAL A 38 4.42 9.96 -3.38
N GLU A 39 3.89 9.34 -4.45
CA GLU A 39 2.46 9.40 -4.72
C GLU A 39 1.67 8.77 -3.58
N CYS A 40 2.18 7.67 -3.02
CA CYS A 40 1.54 7.01 -1.91
C CYS A 40 1.37 7.96 -0.72
N MET A 41 2.44 8.65 -0.33
CA MET A 41 2.37 9.57 0.79
C MET A 41 1.43 10.74 0.52
N GLU A 42 1.48 11.29 -0.68
CA GLU A 42 0.59 12.38 -1.06
C GLU A 42 -0.87 11.98 -0.94
N GLN A 43 -1.21 10.80 -1.43
CA GLN A 43 -2.59 10.33 -1.40
C GLN A 43 -3.04 9.91 -0.01
N LEU A 44 -2.15 9.31 0.79
CA LEU A 44 -2.48 8.95 2.17
C LEU A 44 -2.96 10.15 2.98
N LEU A 45 -2.32 11.29 2.77
CA LEU A 45 -2.67 12.50 3.51
C LEU A 45 -4.03 13.09 3.11
N SER A 46 -4.53 12.73 1.92
CA SER A 46 -5.78 13.30 1.42
C SER A 46 -6.96 12.33 1.45
N VAL A 47 -6.77 11.01 1.28
CA VAL A 47 -7.89 10.09 1.15
C VAL A 47 -8.20 9.24 2.39
N HIS A 48 -7.29 9.12 3.31
CA HIS A 48 -7.49 8.40 4.58
C HIS A 48 -8.08 7.00 4.43
N PRO A 49 -7.37 6.06 3.76
CA PRO A 49 -7.87 4.70 3.63
C PRO A 49 -7.83 3.97 4.98
N ASP A 50 -8.61 2.90 5.10
CA ASP A 50 -8.57 2.03 6.27
C ASP A 50 -7.33 1.14 6.21
N ILE A 51 -7.00 0.66 5.02
CA ILE A 51 -5.87 -0.27 4.79
C ILE A 51 -5.05 0.22 3.59
N LEU A 52 -3.74 0.16 3.74
CA LEU A 52 -2.80 0.38 2.65
C LEU A 52 -2.16 -0.96 2.30
N LEU A 53 -2.35 -1.41 1.05
CA LEU A 53 -1.60 -2.53 0.50
C LEU A 53 -0.37 -1.95 -0.17
N LEU A 54 0.80 -2.32 0.35
CA LEU A 54 2.05 -1.64 0.01
C LEU A 54 3.07 -2.62 -0.54
N ASP A 55 3.52 -2.38 -1.75
CA ASP A 55 4.66 -3.09 -2.32
C ASP A 55 5.95 -2.45 -1.79
N ILE A 56 6.93 -3.28 -1.48
CA ILE A 56 8.23 -2.79 -0.99
C ILE A 56 9.05 -2.22 -2.13
N ASN A 57 9.04 -2.89 -3.29
CA ASN A 57 9.91 -2.53 -4.42
C ASN A 57 9.22 -1.54 -5.35
N MET A 58 9.34 -0.27 -5.03
CA MET A 58 8.82 0.81 -5.86
C MET A 58 9.93 1.80 -6.17
N PRO A 59 9.86 2.45 -7.35
CA PRO A 59 10.86 3.48 -7.70
C PRO A 59 10.62 4.77 -6.89
N VAL A 60 11.58 5.64 -6.93
CA VAL A 60 11.59 6.97 -6.30
C VAL A 60 11.63 6.90 -4.79
N MET A 61 10.62 6.28 -4.19
CA MET A 61 10.53 6.05 -2.75
C MET A 61 9.92 4.66 -2.56
N ASN A 62 10.65 3.77 -1.90
CA ASN A 62 10.22 2.38 -1.75
C ASN A 62 9.26 2.20 -0.56
N GLY A 63 8.75 0.97 -0.41
CA GLY A 63 7.77 0.69 0.64
C GLY A 63 8.33 0.81 2.05
N ILE A 64 9.60 0.49 2.25
CA ILE A 64 10.23 0.64 3.58
C ILE A 64 10.26 2.12 3.96
N GLU A 65 10.61 2.98 3.02
CA GLU A 65 10.62 4.42 3.25
C GLU A 65 9.22 4.95 3.53
N VAL A 66 8.21 4.42 2.86
CA VAL A 66 6.81 4.77 3.12
C VAL A 66 6.44 4.41 4.56
N LEU A 67 6.79 3.21 5.00
CA LEU A 67 6.51 2.77 6.38
C LEU A 67 7.17 3.68 7.40
N GLN A 68 8.42 4.08 7.14
CA GLN A 68 9.13 4.99 8.02
C GLN A 68 8.42 6.35 8.11
N GLU A 69 7.95 6.87 6.98
CA GLU A 69 7.24 8.15 6.95
C GLU A 69 5.88 8.07 7.65
N ILE A 70 5.17 6.96 7.47
CA ILE A 70 3.88 6.73 8.16
C ILE A 70 4.10 6.77 9.67
N LYS A 71 5.12 6.08 10.15
CA LYS A 71 5.44 6.06 11.57
C LYS A 71 5.87 7.43 12.07
N LYS A 72 6.74 8.11 11.33
CA LYS A 72 7.26 9.41 11.69
C LYS A 72 6.17 10.46 11.78
N LYS A 73 5.22 10.43 10.85
CA LYS A 73 4.11 11.38 10.79
C LYS A 73 2.91 10.93 11.60
N ASN A 74 3.00 9.77 12.22
CA ASN A 74 1.95 9.23 13.08
C ASN A 74 0.61 9.08 12.33
N ILE A 75 0.67 8.59 11.10
CA ILE A 75 -0.52 8.39 10.27
C ILE A 75 -1.23 7.11 10.71
N SER A 76 -2.54 7.22 10.95
CA SER A 76 -3.34 6.08 11.38
C SER A 76 -3.86 5.31 10.17
N VAL A 77 -3.19 4.21 9.83
CA VAL A 77 -3.59 3.33 8.74
C VAL A 77 -3.03 1.94 9.01
N LYS A 78 -3.78 0.91 8.66
CA LYS A 78 -3.27 -0.46 8.73
C LYS A 78 -2.53 -0.76 7.43
N VAL A 79 -1.33 -1.29 7.54
CA VAL A 79 -0.50 -1.57 6.37
C VAL A 79 -0.34 -3.07 6.20
N LEU A 80 -0.69 -3.58 5.02
CA LEU A 80 -0.40 -4.93 4.59
C LEU A 80 0.67 -4.85 3.51
N VAL A 81 1.77 -5.54 3.75
CA VAL A 81 2.89 -5.52 2.81
C VAL A 81 2.71 -6.62 1.79
N LEU A 82 2.80 -6.23 0.52
CA LEU A 82 2.80 -7.17 -0.60
C LEU A 82 4.19 -7.19 -1.19
N THR A 83 4.68 -8.38 -1.47
CA THR A 83 5.94 -8.51 -2.20
C THR A 83 5.87 -9.72 -3.10
N VAL A 84 6.33 -9.54 -4.34
CA VAL A 84 6.42 -10.64 -5.29
C VAL A 84 7.76 -11.34 -5.17
N HIS A 85 8.64 -10.84 -4.32
CA HIS A 85 9.97 -11.42 -4.09
C HIS A 85 9.94 -12.26 -2.84
N ASN A 86 10.56 -13.43 -2.88
CA ASN A 86 10.68 -14.32 -1.73
C ASN A 86 11.77 -13.83 -0.78
N GLU A 87 11.80 -12.55 -0.51
CA GLU A 87 12.81 -11.98 0.37
C GLU A 87 12.22 -11.76 1.74
N VAL A 88 12.27 -12.79 2.55
CA VAL A 88 11.74 -12.80 3.91
C VAL A 88 12.29 -11.63 4.72
N GLU A 89 13.54 -11.25 4.47
CA GLU A 89 14.14 -10.13 5.20
C GLU A 89 13.40 -8.82 4.97
N TYR A 90 12.97 -8.56 3.75
CA TYR A 90 12.19 -7.35 3.45
C TYR A 90 10.85 -7.39 4.16
N LEU A 91 10.20 -8.54 4.13
CA LEU A 91 8.91 -8.71 4.80
C LEU A 91 9.05 -8.47 6.29
N LEU A 92 10.06 -9.05 6.93
CA LEU A 92 10.28 -8.88 8.36
C LEU A 92 10.56 -7.42 8.72
N LYS A 93 11.35 -6.71 7.90
CA LYS A 93 11.60 -5.29 8.12
C LYS A 93 10.32 -4.48 8.01
N ALA A 94 9.49 -4.79 7.02
CA ALA A 94 8.24 -4.08 6.82
C ALA A 94 7.31 -4.21 8.03
N VAL A 95 7.15 -5.41 8.55
CA VAL A 95 6.23 -5.62 9.68
C VAL A 95 6.77 -5.07 10.99
N SER A 96 8.07 -4.78 11.08
CA SER A 96 8.64 -4.23 12.31
C SER A 96 8.42 -2.73 12.46
N TYR A 97 8.00 -2.08 11.40
CA TYR A 97 7.68 -0.66 11.43
C TYR A 97 6.22 -0.45 11.80
#